data_8772cd5c75ee7ef092c031fb1c84fb79
#
_entry.id   8772cd5c75ee7ef092c031fb1c84fb79
#
_cell.length_a   1.000
_cell.length_b   1.000
_cell.length_c   1.000
_cell.angle_alpha   90.00
_cell.angle_beta   90.00
_cell.angle_gamma   90.00
#
_symmetry.space_group_name_H-M   'P 1'
#
loop_
_entity.id
_entity.type
_entity.pdbx_description
1 polymer ?
#
loop_
_entity_poly.entity_id
_entity_poly.type
_entity_poly.pdbx_seq_one_letter_code
_entity_poly.pdbx_strand_id
1 'polypeptide(L)'
;MSDSFGIVAAPERTGEWARKAWGMLAGFPVEAAGKAAALVTACYERGGKVLACGNGGSAMEAQHLVAELVGKFELDRASLSALALHANPATLTAVANDYGYDAVFAYQVDAVGNPGDVLVAISTSGESENTIRAALAAKEKGMSTVGYLGGKRDGGRLGALVDVPVILQASDTATIQVGHLVLTHTICGLVEETLFPNKAVFLDRDGTLIANRHYGSNPDEIELLDGVVEGLLQLREAGYRLVLVSNQSGVARGYFDEAVVARMHDRLQRMLNRHGVALDSLEYCPHHPEGVTSPYAVECACRKPAPGMLRRAAGKHGVNLSASWMVGDIEEDVEAGRRAGARTVLVGPGPAQPPPDFRAEDFAGAVRHILEASGAPPDAEDAASLRS
;
A
#
# COMPACT_ATOMS: atom_id res chain seq x y z
N MET A 1 -0.36 -44.01 36.01
CA MET A 1 -0.92 -42.69 36.41
C MET A 1 -0.67 -41.75 35.22
N SER A 2 -1.65 -41.60 34.38
CA SER A 2 -1.61 -40.70 33.23
C SER A 2 -2.42 -39.46 33.61
N ASP A 3 -1.72 -38.42 34.07
CA ASP A 3 -2.32 -37.12 34.24
C ASP A 3 -2.57 -36.49 32.85
N SER A 4 -3.77 -36.68 32.36
CA SER A 4 -4.31 -35.92 31.23
C SER A 4 -4.52 -34.49 31.68
N PHE A 5 -3.62 -33.56 31.29
CA PHE A 5 -3.88 -32.15 31.32
C PHE A 5 -5.09 -31.87 30.41
N GLY A 6 -6.28 -31.88 30.98
CA GLY A 6 -7.49 -31.46 30.31
C GLY A 6 -7.46 -29.95 30.09
N ILE A 7 -6.94 -29.49 28.96
CA ILE A 7 -7.17 -28.12 28.50
C ILE A 7 -8.61 -28.05 28.03
N VAL A 8 -9.52 -27.75 28.96
CA VAL A 8 -10.88 -27.35 28.61
C VAL A 8 -10.81 -25.88 28.22
N ALA A 9 -10.46 -25.62 26.96
CA ALA A 9 -10.72 -24.32 26.37
C ALA A 9 -12.25 -24.17 26.31
N ALA A 10 -12.84 -23.41 27.24
CA ALA A 10 -14.26 -23.10 27.18
C ALA A 10 -14.50 -22.24 25.92
N PRO A 11 -15.24 -22.74 24.89
CA PRO A 11 -15.46 -22.01 23.63
C PRO A 11 -16.05 -20.61 23.84
N GLU A 12 -16.84 -20.43 24.91
CA GLU A 12 -17.42 -19.16 25.31
C GLU A 12 -16.37 -18.10 25.68
N ARG A 13 -15.31 -18.47 26.39
CA ARG A 13 -14.22 -17.55 26.77
C ARG A 13 -13.38 -17.14 25.56
N THR A 14 -13.12 -18.04 24.63
CA THR A 14 -12.39 -17.75 23.40
C THR A 14 -13.11 -16.68 22.56
N GLY A 15 -14.43 -16.80 22.41
CA GLY A 15 -15.26 -15.81 21.72
C GLY A 15 -15.39 -14.46 22.45
N GLU A 16 -15.21 -14.42 23.76
CA GLU A 16 -15.31 -13.20 24.55
C GLU A 16 -14.17 -12.20 24.22
N TRP A 17 -12.92 -12.69 24.13
CA TRP A 17 -11.78 -11.86 23.76
C TRP A 17 -11.93 -11.23 22.37
N ALA A 18 -12.38 -12.02 21.40
CA ALA A 18 -12.63 -11.51 20.05
C ALA A 18 -13.72 -10.43 20.03
N ARG A 19 -14.82 -10.63 20.79
CA ARG A 19 -15.90 -9.63 20.90
C ARG A 19 -15.44 -8.33 21.56
N LYS A 20 -14.60 -8.39 22.60
CA LYS A 20 -14.01 -7.20 23.26
C LYS A 20 -13.16 -6.40 22.28
N ALA A 21 -12.26 -7.07 21.55
CA ALA A 21 -11.43 -6.43 20.54
C ALA A 21 -12.28 -5.79 19.44
N TRP A 22 -13.28 -6.50 18.92
CA TRP A 22 -14.18 -5.97 17.89
C TRP A 22 -14.98 -4.76 18.38
N GLY A 23 -15.52 -4.81 19.60
CA GLY A 23 -16.24 -3.68 20.20
C GLY A 23 -15.36 -2.43 20.37
N MET A 24 -14.10 -2.58 20.73
CA MET A 24 -13.15 -1.47 20.82
C MET A 24 -12.83 -0.91 19.42
N LEU A 25 -12.61 -1.77 18.42
CA LEU A 25 -12.32 -1.35 17.04
C LEU A 25 -13.48 -0.62 16.36
N ALA A 26 -14.73 -0.87 16.75
CA ALA A 26 -15.89 -0.11 16.28
C ALA A 26 -15.82 1.39 16.63
N GLY A 27 -15.08 1.74 17.70
CA GLY A 27 -14.81 3.12 18.12
C GLY A 27 -13.38 3.58 17.80
N PHE A 28 -12.74 3.01 16.78
CA PHE A 28 -11.35 3.32 16.45
C PHE A 28 -11.17 4.82 16.14
N PRO A 29 -10.15 5.49 16.72
CA PRO A 29 -9.94 6.94 16.62
C PRO A 29 -9.32 7.34 15.27
N VAL A 30 -10.08 7.22 14.18
CA VAL A 30 -9.63 7.39 12.78
C VAL A 30 -8.96 8.76 12.56
N GLU A 31 -9.54 9.86 13.10
CA GLU A 31 -8.99 11.20 12.93
C GLU A 31 -7.61 11.35 13.60
N ALA A 32 -7.47 10.83 14.83
CA ALA A 32 -6.20 10.89 15.55
C ALA A 32 -5.13 10.00 14.88
N ALA A 33 -5.52 8.83 14.38
CA ALA A 33 -4.63 7.95 13.59
C ALA A 33 -4.14 8.64 12.32
N GLY A 34 -5.03 9.33 11.59
CA GLY A 34 -4.66 10.13 10.41
C GLY A 34 -3.68 11.27 10.74
N LYS A 35 -3.90 12.00 11.85
CA LYS A 35 -2.97 13.04 12.32
C LYS A 35 -1.59 12.45 12.69
N ALA A 36 -1.56 11.29 13.34
CA ALA A 36 -0.31 10.60 13.66
C ALA A 36 0.45 10.18 12.39
N ALA A 37 -0.25 9.61 11.40
CA ALA A 37 0.34 9.27 10.10
C ALA A 37 0.89 10.53 9.40
N ALA A 38 0.18 11.64 9.41
CA ALA A 38 0.63 12.90 8.81
C ALA A 38 1.91 13.44 9.47
N LEU A 39 2.05 13.34 10.82
CA LEU A 39 3.29 13.72 11.50
C LEU A 39 4.48 12.84 11.10
N VAL A 40 4.26 11.52 11.01
CA VAL A 40 5.29 10.56 10.59
C VAL A 40 5.70 10.80 9.14
N THR A 41 4.73 11.02 8.24
CA THR A 41 4.98 11.35 6.82
C THR A 41 5.83 12.62 6.70
N ALA A 42 5.39 13.71 7.34
CA ALA A 42 6.11 14.98 7.31
C ALA A 42 7.52 14.89 7.93
N CYS A 43 7.76 14.00 8.89
CA CYS A 43 9.09 13.69 9.40
C CYS A 43 9.98 13.12 8.30
N TYR A 44 9.52 12.11 7.59
CA TYR A 44 10.28 11.47 6.51
C TYR A 44 10.51 12.37 5.31
N GLU A 45 9.54 13.21 4.93
CA GLU A 45 9.72 14.23 3.88
C GLU A 45 10.85 15.19 4.17
N ARG A 46 11.15 15.44 5.45
CA ARG A 46 12.28 16.26 5.89
C ARG A 46 13.57 15.47 6.13
N GLY A 47 13.60 14.16 5.82
CA GLY A 47 14.77 13.30 6.03
C GLY A 47 14.97 12.89 7.50
N GLY A 48 13.94 13.02 8.34
CA GLY A 48 13.97 12.62 9.74
C GLY A 48 13.77 11.10 9.95
N LYS A 49 13.64 10.71 11.22
CA LYS A 49 13.42 9.33 11.65
C LYS A 49 12.37 9.21 12.74
N VAL A 50 11.86 7.99 12.90
CA VAL A 50 10.92 7.65 13.99
C VAL A 50 11.70 6.94 15.12
N LEU A 51 11.53 7.44 16.33
CA LEU A 51 11.93 6.75 17.55
C LEU A 51 10.68 6.17 18.22
N ALA A 52 10.75 4.94 18.73
CA ALA A 52 9.62 4.31 19.39
C ALA A 52 10.02 3.71 20.73
N CYS A 53 9.19 3.88 21.76
CA CYS A 53 9.43 3.32 23.09
C CYS A 53 8.14 2.84 23.75
N GLY A 54 8.30 1.87 24.67
CA GLY A 54 7.23 1.30 25.48
C GLY A 54 7.78 0.22 26.41
N ASN A 55 6.96 -0.30 27.30
CA ASN A 55 7.32 -1.33 28.26
C ASN A 55 6.59 -2.64 28.02
N GLY A 56 7.22 -3.79 28.20
CA GLY A 56 6.59 -5.11 28.09
C GLY A 56 5.93 -5.34 26.73
N GLY A 57 4.62 -5.56 26.68
CA GLY A 57 3.87 -5.69 25.42
C GLY A 57 3.97 -4.45 24.54
N SER A 58 3.94 -3.26 25.13
CA SER A 58 4.13 -1.99 24.37
C SER A 58 5.54 -1.83 23.81
N ALA A 59 6.56 -2.48 24.39
CA ALA A 59 7.88 -2.58 23.77
C ALA A 59 7.84 -3.44 22.50
N MET A 60 7.11 -4.56 22.52
CA MET A 60 6.88 -5.41 21.35
C MET A 60 6.17 -4.63 20.22
N GLU A 61 5.19 -3.82 20.57
CA GLU A 61 4.47 -2.95 19.61
C GLU A 61 5.38 -1.88 19.00
N ALA A 62 6.28 -1.28 19.80
CA ALA A 62 7.28 -0.34 19.30
C ALA A 62 8.28 -1.03 18.36
N GLN A 63 8.70 -2.27 18.62
CA GLN A 63 9.51 -3.05 17.70
C GLN A 63 8.77 -3.40 16.42
N HIS A 64 7.49 -3.75 16.53
CA HIS A 64 6.65 -4.05 15.37
C HIS A 64 6.53 -2.83 14.44
N LEU A 65 6.19 -1.66 14.98
CA LEU A 65 6.17 -0.41 14.22
C LEU A 65 7.51 -0.15 13.49
N VAL A 66 8.63 -0.31 14.20
CA VAL A 66 9.96 -0.13 13.61
C VAL A 66 10.24 -1.16 12.52
N ALA A 67 9.82 -2.42 12.70
CA ALA A 67 10.01 -3.46 11.69
C ALA A 67 9.25 -3.14 10.39
N GLU A 68 8.00 -2.67 10.49
CA GLU A 68 7.19 -2.26 9.33
C GLU A 68 7.77 -1.03 8.61
N LEU A 69 8.31 -0.07 9.34
CA LEU A 69 8.92 1.13 8.75
C LEU A 69 10.28 0.84 8.11
N VAL A 70 11.17 0.10 8.79
CA VAL A 70 12.52 -0.22 8.30
C VAL A 70 12.49 -1.27 7.19
N GLY A 71 11.67 -2.29 7.34
CA GLY A 71 11.46 -3.32 6.32
C GLY A 71 10.51 -2.83 5.23
N LYS A 72 9.33 -3.39 5.23
CA LYS A 72 8.20 -2.95 4.40
C LYS A 72 6.89 -3.38 5.07
N PHE A 73 5.84 -2.61 4.90
CA PHE A 73 4.49 -3.00 5.32
C PHE A 73 3.77 -3.72 4.17
N GLU A 74 3.26 -2.99 3.18
CA GLU A 74 2.59 -3.56 2.01
C GLU A 74 3.39 -3.38 0.72
N LEU A 75 4.14 -2.26 0.59
CA LEU A 75 4.85 -1.89 -0.62
C LEU A 75 6.32 -2.34 -0.58
N ASP A 76 6.83 -2.85 -1.70
CA ASP A 76 8.27 -3.04 -1.88
C ASP A 76 8.91 -1.68 -2.19
N ARG A 77 9.54 -1.07 -1.17
CA ARG A 77 10.03 0.30 -1.16
C ARG A 77 11.36 0.45 -0.43
N ALA A 78 11.97 1.61 -0.56
CA ALA A 78 13.15 1.96 0.24
C ALA A 78 12.82 1.98 1.75
N SER A 79 13.80 1.59 2.57
CA SER A 79 13.70 1.60 4.03
C SER A 79 13.42 3.01 4.56
N LEU A 80 12.54 3.11 5.55
CA LEU A 80 12.29 4.31 6.33
C LEU A 80 13.05 4.22 7.67
N SER A 81 13.78 5.27 8.04
CA SER A 81 14.63 5.25 9.22
C SER A 81 13.80 5.22 10.51
N ALA A 82 13.91 4.16 11.30
CA ALA A 82 13.24 4.04 12.59
C ALA A 82 14.07 3.25 13.59
N LEU A 83 13.88 3.52 14.90
CA LEU A 83 14.62 2.88 15.99
C LEU A 83 13.72 2.64 17.20
N ALA A 84 13.67 1.39 17.69
CA ALA A 84 13.06 1.04 18.97
C ALA A 84 14.08 1.21 20.10
N LEU A 85 13.81 2.12 21.05
CA LEU A 85 14.76 2.52 22.08
C LEU A 85 15.12 1.43 23.11
N HIS A 86 14.38 0.34 23.16
CA HIS A 86 14.67 -0.82 24.02
C HIS A 86 15.38 -1.96 23.27
N ALA A 87 15.64 -1.81 21.96
CA ALA A 87 16.21 -2.89 21.15
C ALA A 87 17.69 -3.12 21.40
N ASN A 88 18.40 -2.18 22.05
CA ASN A 88 19.76 -2.37 22.51
C ASN A 88 19.77 -2.68 24.02
N PRO A 89 19.87 -3.95 24.45
CA PRO A 89 19.80 -4.32 25.84
C PRO A 89 21.02 -3.80 26.65
N ALA A 90 22.18 -3.62 26.03
CA ALA A 90 23.36 -3.08 26.72
C ALA A 90 23.14 -1.62 27.11
N THR A 91 22.65 -0.78 26.19
CA THR A 91 22.30 0.62 26.48
C THR A 91 21.19 0.70 27.54
N LEU A 92 20.12 -0.11 27.36
CA LEU A 92 18.99 -0.13 28.29
C LEU A 92 19.42 -0.45 29.71
N THR A 93 20.23 -1.50 29.89
CA THR A 93 20.67 -1.96 31.19
C THR A 93 21.72 -1.03 31.84
N ALA A 94 22.64 -0.45 31.07
CA ALA A 94 23.60 0.51 31.55
C ALA A 94 22.91 1.77 32.09
N VAL A 95 22.01 2.39 31.30
CA VAL A 95 21.26 3.58 31.74
C VAL A 95 20.37 3.27 32.94
N ALA A 96 19.70 2.09 32.94
CA ALA A 96 18.89 1.67 34.07
C ALA A 96 19.70 1.53 35.35
N ASN A 97 20.94 0.98 35.29
CA ASN A 97 21.84 0.79 36.44
C ASN A 97 22.34 2.12 36.99
N ASP A 98 22.71 3.06 36.11
CA ASP A 98 23.39 4.29 36.51
C ASP A 98 22.42 5.43 36.85
N TYR A 99 21.27 5.51 36.17
CA TYR A 99 20.33 6.63 36.27
C TYR A 99 18.88 6.22 36.60
N GLY A 100 18.65 4.92 36.75
CA GLY A 100 17.33 4.36 37.03
C GLY A 100 16.50 4.09 35.79
N TYR A 101 15.52 3.17 35.93
CA TYR A 101 14.68 2.72 34.81
C TYR A 101 13.81 3.83 34.21
N ASP A 102 13.50 4.85 34.99
CA ASP A 102 12.70 6.00 34.51
C ASP A 102 13.46 6.87 33.50
N ALA A 103 14.78 6.76 33.42
CA ALA A 103 15.62 7.55 32.52
C ALA A 103 15.94 6.83 31.18
N VAL A 104 15.68 5.51 31.07
CA VAL A 104 16.19 4.67 29.99
C VAL A 104 15.85 5.12 28.58
N PHE A 105 14.68 5.72 28.37
CA PHE A 105 14.27 6.19 27.06
C PHE A 105 14.67 7.66 26.84
N ALA A 106 14.54 8.52 27.84
CA ALA A 106 14.92 9.92 27.73
C ALA A 106 16.39 10.10 27.37
N TYR A 107 17.30 9.35 28.01
CA TYR A 107 18.73 9.33 27.67
C TYR A 107 19.00 8.98 26.20
N GLN A 108 18.26 8.02 25.67
CA GLN A 108 18.43 7.62 24.27
C GLN A 108 17.82 8.66 23.32
N VAL A 109 16.67 9.27 23.69
CA VAL A 109 16.11 10.41 22.92
C VAL A 109 17.13 11.55 22.85
N ASP A 110 17.77 11.89 23.96
CA ASP A 110 18.82 12.92 23.98
C ASP A 110 20.03 12.58 23.11
N ALA A 111 20.42 11.32 23.07
CA ALA A 111 21.58 10.87 22.30
C ALA A 111 21.33 10.82 20.78
N VAL A 112 20.17 10.33 20.35
CA VAL A 112 19.92 10.00 18.92
C VAL A 112 18.81 10.80 18.26
N GLY A 113 17.97 11.51 19.04
CA GLY A 113 16.89 12.36 18.52
C GLY A 113 17.42 13.66 17.95
N ASN A 114 16.79 14.14 16.87
CA ASN A 114 17.07 15.42 16.23
C ASN A 114 15.78 16.25 16.07
N PRO A 115 15.89 17.58 15.98
CA PRO A 115 14.74 18.40 15.64
C PRO A 115 14.06 17.91 14.34
N GLY A 116 12.73 17.81 14.37
CA GLY A 116 11.95 17.31 13.23
C GLY A 116 11.75 15.79 13.17
N ASP A 117 12.42 15.00 14.02
CA ASP A 117 12.11 13.59 14.21
C ASP A 117 10.75 13.40 14.92
N VAL A 118 10.24 12.18 14.93
CA VAL A 118 9.01 11.81 15.66
C VAL A 118 9.33 10.78 16.74
N LEU A 119 8.85 11.01 17.96
CA LEU A 119 8.78 9.99 19.00
C LEU A 119 7.37 9.38 19.05
N VAL A 120 7.27 8.06 18.94
CA VAL A 120 6.07 7.28 19.24
C VAL A 120 6.22 6.66 20.63
N ALA A 121 5.50 7.20 21.61
CA ALA A 121 5.50 6.75 23.00
C ALA A 121 4.28 5.87 23.28
N ILE A 122 4.51 4.60 23.61
CA ILE A 122 3.44 3.60 23.76
C ILE A 122 3.23 3.25 25.23
N SER A 123 2.04 3.53 25.75
CA SER A 123 1.66 3.21 27.12
C SER A 123 0.15 2.99 27.24
N THR A 124 -0.28 1.78 27.55
CA THR A 124 -1.71 1.45 27.73
C THR A 124 -2.37 2.19 28.89
N SER A 125 -1.61 2.62 29.89
CA SER A 125 -2.10 3.41 31.03
C SER A 125 -1.90 4.91 30.88
N GLY A 126 -0.95 5.34 30.03
CA GLY A 126 -0.49 6.72 29.93
C GLY A 126 0.28 7.23 31.17
N GLU A 127 0.69 6.36 32.09
CA GLU A 127 1.32 6.70 33.37
C GLU A 127 2.76 6.18 33.53
N SER A 128 3.34 5.54 32.51
CA SER A 128 4.70 5.00 32.58
C SER A 128 5.73 6.13 32.62
N GLU A 129 6.43 6.31 33.74
CA GLU A 129 7.32 7.45 33.95
C GLU A 129 8.44 7.56 32.90
N ASN A 130 9.02 6.43 32.48
CA ASN A 130 10.07 6.43 31.46
C ASN A 130 9.55 6.86 30.07
N THR A 131 8.30 6.55 29.70
CA THR A 131 7.71 7.04 28.44
C THR A 131 7.34 8.51 28.54
N ILE A 132 6.89 8.98 29.71
CA ILE A 132 6.62 10.40 29.99
C ILE A 132 7.89 11.23 29.86
N ARG A 133 8.99 10.80 30.50
CA ARG A 133 10.30 11.47 30.39
C ARG A 133 10.83 11.47 28.96
N ALA A 134 10.64 10.38 28.20
CA ALA A 134 11.00 10.36 26.78
C ALA A 134 10.22 11.41 25.96
N ALA A 135 8.92 11.56 26.22
CA ALA A 135 8.11 12.56 25.53
C ALA A 135 8.54 14.00 25.88
N LEU A 136 8.90 14.26 27.13
CA LEU A 136 9.45 15.55 27.55
C LEU A 136 10.79 15.84 26.85
N ALA A 137 11.72 14.91 26.86
CA ALA A 137 13.02 15.03 26.18
C ALA A 137 12.85 15.25 24.66
N ALA A 138 11.92 14.55 24.05
CA ALA A 138 11.61 14.73 22.62
C ALA A 138 11.12 16.15 22.31
N LYS A 139 10.24 16.71 23.15
CA LYS A 139 9.76 18.09 23.00
C LYS A 139 10.87 19.12 23.19
N GLU A 140 11.74 18.95 24.18
CA GLU A 140 12.90 19.81 24.41
C GLU A 140 13.85 19.82 23.20
N LYS A 141 13.95 18.69 22.48
CA LYS A 141 14.75 18.56 21.24
C LYS A 141 14.04 19.06 19.97
N GLY A 142 12.80 19.54 20.07
CA GLY A 142 12.04 19.99 18.89
C GLY A 142 11.55 18.83 18.01
N MET A 143 11.36 17.65 18.59
CA MET A 143 10.72 16.51 17.94
C MET A 143 9.21 16.60 18.08
N SER A 144 8.46 16.03 17.13
CA SER A 144 7.03 15.79 17.28
C SER A 144 6.76 14.50 18.06
N THR A 145 5.62 14.43 18.76
CA THR A 145 5.31 13.32 19.65
C THR A 145 3.94 12.71 19.37
N VAL A 146 3.87 11.39 19.25
CA VAL A 146 2.65 10.59 19.10
C VAL A 146 2.52 9.66 20.30
N GLY A 147 1.36 9.64 20.93
CA GLY A 147 1.06 8.70 22.02
C GLY A 147 0.13 7.58 21.58
N TYR A 148 0.54 6.32 21.69
CA TYR A 148 -0.35 5.16 21.61
C TYR A 148 -0.85 4.87 23.02
N LEU A 149 -2.12 5.15 23.29
CA LEU A 149 -2.68 5.24 24.62
C LEU A 149 -3.95 4.41 24.77
N GLY A 150 -4.38 4.21 26.01
CA GLY A 150 -5.63 3.52 26.30
C GLY A 150 -6.03 3.63 27.78
N GLY A 151 -7.05 2.89 28.18
CA GLY A 151 -7.50 2.74 29.56
C GLY A 151 -8.18 3.97 30.17
N LYS A 152 -7.56 5.13 30.12
CA LYS A 152 -8.13 6.39 30.61
C LYS A 152 -8.73 7.19 29.44
N ARG A 153 -9.82 7.90 29.69
CA ARG A 153 -10.53 8.69 28.68
C ARG A 153 -9.64 9.78 28.05
N ASP A 154 -8.71 10.33 28.83
CA ASP A 154 -7.77 11.40 28.45
C ASP A 154 -6.35 10.90 28.10
N GLY A 155 -6.12 9.58 28.16
CA GLY A 155 -4.80 8.97 27.91
C GLY A 155 -3.79 9.20 29.01
N GLY A 156 -4.21 9.65 30.19
CA GLY A 156 -3.35 9.88 31.36
C GLY A 156 -2.37 11.03 31.19
N ARG A 157 -1.32 11.06 32.02
CA ARG A 157 -0.28 12.11 31.98
C ARG A 157 0.42 12.21 30.62
N LEU A 158 0.67 11.09 29.97
CA LEU A 158 1.29 11.06 28.64
C LEU A 158 0.37 11.66 27.58
N GLY A 159 -0.94 11.40 27.66
CA GLY A 159 -1.94 11.96 26.72
C GLY A 159 -1.97 13.50 26.72
N ALA A 160 -1.77 14.12 27.88
CA ALA A 160 -1.72 15.57 27.99
C ALA A 160 -0.40 16.21 27.48
N LEU A 161 0.65 15.39 27.29
CA LEU A 161 1.97 15.84 26.91
C LEU A 161 2.25 15.74 25.42
N VAL A 162 1.74 14.69 24.76
CA VAL A 162 2.06 14.42 23.34
C VAL A 162 1.26 15.34 22.40
N ASP A 163 1.80 15.60 21.22
CA ASP A 163 1.15 16.44 20.21
C ASP A 163 -0.08 15.74 19.60
N VAL A 164 0.00 14.42 19.40
CA VAL A 164 -1.12 13.61 18.91
C VAL A 164 -1.35 12.41 19.84
N PRO A 165 -2.30 12.51 20.77
CA PRO A 165 -2.75 11.36 21.56
C PRO A 165 -3.74 10.51 20.75
N VAL A 166 -3.40 9.23 20.50
CA VAL A 166 -4.31 8.24 19.91
C VAL A 166 -4.78 7.30 21.03
N ILE A 167 -6.03 7.51 21.48
CA ILE A 167 -6.55 6.87 22.69
C ILE A 167 -7.55 5.79 22.32
N LEU A 168 -7.23 4.54 22.65
CA LEU A 168 -8.11 3.39 22.46
C LEU A 168 -8.99 3.16 23.71
N GLN A 169 -10.29 3.16 23.53
CA GLN A 169 -11.26 3.04 24.62
C GLN A 169 -11.50 1.57 24.97
N ALA A 170 -10.68 1.02 25.87
CA ALA A 170 -10.87 -0.32 26.43
C ALA A 170 -10.41 -0.33 27.90
N SER A 171 -10.94 -1.29 28.68
CA SER A 171 -10.70 -1.37 30.12
C SER A 171 -9.52 -2.26 30.48
N ASP A 172 -9.02 -3.07 29.56
CA ASP A 172 -7.92 -4.00 29.82
C ASP A 172 -6.76 -3.85 28.81
N THR A 173 -5.56 -4.08 29.29
CA THR A 173 -4.32 -3.92 28.54
C THR A 173 -4.27 -4.79 27.29
N ALA A 174 -4.75 -6.02 27.33
CA ALA A 174 -4.67 -6.93 26.20
C ALA A 174 -5.54 -6.45 25.03
N THR A 175 -6.74 -5.97 25.29
CA THR A 175 -7.63 -5.38 24.27
C THR A 175 -7.02 -4.09 23.70
N ILE A 176 -6.44 -3.23 24.52
CA ILE A 176 -5.76 -2.00 24.07
C ILE A 176 -4.60 -2.36 23.11
N GLN A 177 -3.79 -3.36 23.45
CA GLN A 177 -2.66 -3.80 22.63
C GLN A 177 -3.11 -4.32 21.25
N VAL A 178 -4.22 -5.04 21.15
CA VAL A 178 -4.80 -5.41 19.83
C VAL A 178 -5.09 -4.16 18.99
N GLY A 179 -5.64 -3.12 19.61
CA GLY A 179 -5.90 -1.85 18.93
C GLY A 179 -4.63 -1.09 18.53
N HIS A 180 -3.57 -1.14 19.35
CA HIS A 180 -2.27 -0.56 19.00
C HIS A 180 -1.65 -1.26 17.78
N LEU A 181 -1.84 -2.57 17.63
CA LEU A 181 -1.42 -3.30 16.43
C LEU A 181 -2.16 -2.78 15.18
N VAL A 182 -3.48 -2.63 15.26
CA VAL A 182 -4.29 -2.06 14.16
C VAL A 182 -3.85 -0.63 13.86
N LEU A 183 -3.57 0.19 14.89
CA LEU A 183 -3.07 1.55 14.74
C LEU A 183 -1.71 1.59 14.03
N THR A 184 -0.78 0.69 14.39
CA THR A 184 0.52 0.53 13.72
C THR A 184 0.34 0.28 12.22
N HIS A 185 -0.49 -0.70 11.85
CA HIS A 185 -0.77 -1.01 10.45
C HIS A 185 -1.44 0.16 9.72
N THR A 186 -2.41 0.83 10.37
CA THR A 186 -3.07 2.02 9.80
C THR A 186 -2.06 3.14 9.50
N ILE A 187 -1.18 3.45 10.45
CA ILE A 187 -0.17 4.51 10.26
C ILE A 187 0.83 4.12 9.18
N CYS A 188 1.35 2.88 9.20
CA CYS A 188 2.30 2.41 8.18
C CYS A 188 1.68 2.43 6.78
N GLY A 189 0.43 2.00 6.60
CA GLY A 189 -0.29 2.05 5.34
C GLY A 189 -0.44 3.48 4.81
N LEU A 190 -0.94 4.41 5.64
CA LEU A 190 -1.10 5.81 5.26
C LEU A 190 0.23 6.51 4.93
N VAL A 191 1.32 6.18 5.66
CA VAL A 191 2.68 6.68 5.37
C VAL A 191 3.17 6.14 4.02
N GLU A 192 2.98 4.84 3.74
CA GLU A 192 3.35 4.26 2.45
C GLU A 192 2.55 4.87 1.29
N GLU A 193 1.23 5.00 1.43
CA GLU A 193 0.37 5.62 0.42
C GLU A 193 0.79 7.05 0.08
N THR A 194 1.25 7.81 1.08
CA THR A 194 1.62 9.22 0.90
C THR A 194 3.04 9.39 0.36
N LEU A 195 4.02 8.68 0.92
CA LEU A 195 5.44 8.82 0.54
C LEU A 195 5.79 8.10 -0.75
N PHE A 196 5.05 7.06 -1.10
CA PHE A 196 5.29 6.25 -2.28
C PHE A 196 4.05 6.19 -3.19
N PRO A 197 3.55 7.34 -3.67
CA PRO A 197 2.34 7.40 -4.52
C PRO A 197 2.60 6.89 -5.93
N ASN A 198 3.41 5.85 -6.05
CA ASN A 198 3.79 5.27 -7.33
C ASN A 198 2.64 4.39 -7.83
N LYS A 199 1.66 5.02 -8.47
CA LYS A 199 0.46 4.40 -9.02
C LYS A 199 0.62 4.11 -10.51
N ALA A 200 -0.04 3.06 -10.99
CA ALA A 200 -0.02 2.69 -12.41
C ALA A 200 -1.42 2.46 -12.97
N VAL A 201 -1.56 2.62 -14.27
CA VAL A 201 -2.63 2.01 -15.03
C VAL A 201 -2.03 0.86 -15.83
N PHE A 202 -2.45 -0.36 -15.48
CA PHE A 202 -2.15 -1.56 -16.24
C PHE A 202 -3.15 -1.65 -17.38
N LEU A 203 -2.64 -1.78 -18.59
CA LEU A 203 -3.39 -1.63 -19.82
C LEU A 203 -3.32 -2.95 -20.62
N ASP A 204 -4.46 -3.55 -20.91
CA ASP A 204 -4.47 -4.57 -21.96
C ASP A 204 -4.17 -3.93 -23.31
N ARG A 205 -3.74 -4.74 -24.26
CA ARG A 205 -3.37 -4.29 -25.61
C ARG A 205 -4.51 -4.38 -26.60
N ASP A 206 -4.97 -5.60 -26.86
CA ASP A 206 -5.87 -5.94 -27.95
C ASP A 206 -7.33 -5.71 -27.54
N GLY A 207 -8.03 -4.77 -28.16
CA GLY A 207 -9.39 -4.34 -27.78
C GLY A 207 -9.42 -3.20 -26.75
N THR A 208 -8.28 -2.80 -26.21
CA THR A 208 -8.16 -1.72 -25.21
C THR A 208 -7.35 -0.53 -25.75
N LEU A 209 -6.12 -0.76 -26.21
CA LEU A 209 -5.28 0.28 -26.83
C LEU A 209 -5.27 0.22 -28.37
N ILE A 210 -5.38 -0.97 -28.92
CA ILE A 210 -5.40 -1.21 -30.36
C ILE A 210 -6.63 -2.02 -30.76
N ALA A 211 -7.04 -1.88 -32.03
CA ALA A 211 -8.10 -2.69 -32.58
C ALA A 211 -7.81 -4.19 -32.42
N ASN A 212 -8.78 -4.93 -31.87
CA ASN A 212 -8.64 -6.37 -31.65
C ASN A 212 -8.66 -7.10 -32.99
N ARG A 213 -7.53 -7.76 -33.31
CA ARG A 213 -7.40 -8.63 -34.47
C ARG A 213 -6.98 -10.01 -33.99
N HIS A 214 -7.87 -10.97 -34.14
CA HIS A 214 -7.65 -12.33 -33.65
C HIS A 214 -6.30 -12.89 -34.09
N TYR A 215 -5.36 -13.09 -33.15
CA TYR A 215 -3.96 -13.45 -33.37
C TYR A 215 -3.21 -12.56 -34.38
N GLY A 216 -3.48 -11.25 -34.36
CA GLY A 216 -2.77 -10.27 -35.19
C GLY A 216 -1.25 -10.34 -34.96
N SER A 217 -0.50 -10.55 -36.05
CA SER A 217 0.96 -10.74 -36.02
C SER A 217 1.73 -9.82 -36.97
N ASN A 218 1.00 -8.99 -37.70
CA ASN A 218 1.59 -8.00 -38.63
C ASN A 218 1.70 -6.63 -37.95
N PRO A 219 2.92 -6.12 -37.66
CA PRO A 219 3.10 -4.82 -37.03
C PRO A 219 2.53 -3.63 -37.85
N ASP A 220 2.44 -3.75 -39.17
CA ASP A 220 1.95 -2.67 -40.02
C ASP A 220 0.41 -2.52 -39.96
N GLU A 221 -0.28 -3.49 -39.42
CA GLU A 221 -1.72 -3.50 -39.21
C GLU A 221 -2.14 -3.00 -37.83
N ILE A 222 -1.21 -2.55 -36.98
CA ILE A 222 -1.55 -1.97 -35.68
C ILE A 222 -2.28 -0.65 -35.91
N GLU A 223 -3.47 -0.55 -35.34
CA GLU A 223 -4.33 0.63 -35.37
C GLU A 223 -4.73 1.00 -33.94
N LEU A 224 -4.35 2.21 -33.50
CA LEU A 224 -4.74 2.72 -32.18
C LEU A 224 -6.25 3.00 -32.18
N LEU A 225 -6.90 2.66 -31.09
CA LEU A 225 -8.31 3.04 -30.88
C LEU A 225 -8.42 4.54 -30.60
N ASP A 226 -9.61 5.08 -30.90
CA ASP A 226 -9.93 6.48 -30.66
C ASP A 226 -9.77 6.86 -29.19
N GLY A 227 -9.21 8.05 -28.90
CA GLY A 227 -9.01 8.57 -27.56
C GLY A 227 -7.85 7.94 -26.75
N VAL A 228 -7.14 6.95 -27.31
CA VAL A 228 -6.04 6.26 -26.61
C VAL A 228 -4.87 7.21 -26.33
N VAL A 229 -4.43 7.98 -27.32
CA VAL A 229 -3.27 8.89 -27.17
C VAL A 229 -3.57 9.95 -26.12
N GLU A 230 -4.70 10.62 -26.25
CA GLU A 230 -5.17 11.68 -25.35
C GLU A 230 -5.33 11.14 -23.92
N GLY A 231 -5.96 9.98 -23.76
CA GLY A 231 -6.16 9.35 -22.47
C GLY A 231 -4.85 8.94 -21.79
N LEU A 232 -3.89 8.40 -22.53
CA LEU A 232 -2.58 8.03 -21.98
C LEU A 232 -1.78 9.27 -21.55
N LEU A 233 -1.88 10.39 -22.27
CA LEU A 233 -1.27 11.66 -21.87
C LEU A 233 -1.89 12.17 -20.57
N GLN A 234 -3.21 12.19 -20.45
CA GLN A 234 -3.92 12.62 -19.24
C GLN A 234 -3.54 11.74 -18.02
N LEU A 235 -3.48 10.42 -18.18
CA LEU A 235 -3.03 9.51 -17.11
C LEU A 235 -1.59 9.79 -16.68
N ARG A 236 -0.68 10.06 -17.60
CA ARG A 236 0.70 10.45 -17.29
C ARG A 236 0.76 11.78 -16.55
N GLU A 237 0.01 12.77 -16.99
CA GLU A 237 -0.08 14.08 -16.35
C GLU A 237 -0.63 13.97 -14.92
N ALA A 238 -1.58 13.05 -14.69
CA ALA A 238 -2.08 12.70 -13.36
C ALA A 238 -1.13 11.83 -12.53
N GLY A 239 0.10 11.58 -13.02
CA GLY A 239 1.16 10.88 -12.29
C GLY A 239 1.06 9.36 -12.31
N TYR A 240 0.26 8.76 -13.21
CA TYR A 240 0.22 7.32 -13.38
C TYR A 240 1.38 6.81 -14.26
N ARG A 241 1.99 5.71 -13.86
CA ARG A 241 2.80 4.88 -14.76
C ARG A 241 1.89 4.14 -15.73
N LEU A 242 2.34 3.99 -16.96
CA LEU A 242 1.62 3.27 -18.01
C LEU A 242 2.28 1.90 -18.24
N VAL A 243 1.60 0.82 -17.88
CA VAL A 243 2.13 -0.54 -17.94
C VAL A 243 1.27 -1.39 -18.86
N LEU A 244 1.81 -1.84 -19.98
CA LEU A 244 1.13 -2.81 -20.84
C LEU A 244 1.17 -4.21 -20.23
N VAL A 245 0.03 -4.93 -20.23
CA VAL A 245 -0.09 -6.32 -19.75
C VAL A 245 -0.94 -7.12 -20.73
N SER A 246 -0.33 -8.00 -21.53
CA SER A 246 -1.02 -8.66 -22.64
C SER A 246 -0.83 -10.17 -22.67
N ASN A 247 -1.92 -10.91 -22.91
CA ASN A 247 -1.88 -12.36 -23.16
C ASN A 247 -1.56 -12.62 -24.65
N GLN A 248 -0.40 -13.19 -24.94
CA GLN A 248 0.08 -13.48 -26.29
C GLN A 248 0.17 -14.98 -26.57
N SER A 249 -0.96 -15.68 -26.42
CA SER A 249 -1.04 -17.14 -26.56
C SER A 249 -0.78 -17.68 -27.97
N GLY A 250 -0.73 -16.81 -28.98
CA GLY A 250 -0.32 -17.20 -30.33
C GLY A 250 1.07 -17.83 -30.39
N VAL A 251 1.97 -17.49 -29.44
CA VAL A 251 3.30 -18.12 -29.28
C VAL A 251 3.14 -19.59 -28.88
N ALA A 252 2.39 -19.86 -27.81
CA ALA A 252 2.14 -21.24 -27.36
C ALA A 252 1.37 -22.08 -28.41
N ARG A 253 0.50 -21.44 -29.18
CA ARG A 253 -0.30 -22.08 -30.24
C ARG A 253 0.47 -22.25 -31.56
N GLY A 254 1.71 -21.73 -31.64
CA GLY A 254 2.56 -21.86 -32.83
C GLY A 254 2.15 -20.97 -34.01
N TYR A 255 1.35 -19.94 -33.81
CA TYR A 255 0.93 -19.02 -34.87
C TYR A 255 2.03 -18.01 -35.21
N PHE A 256 2.85 -17.65 -34.24
CA PHE A 256 4.01 -16.76 -34.37
C PHE A 256 4.97 -16.97 -33.17
N ASP A 257 6.17 -16.47 -33.28
CA ASP A 257 7.21 -16.52 -32.25
C ASP A 257 7.27 -15.24 -31.38
N GLU A 258 8.09 -15.26 -30.33
CA GLU A 258 8.28 -14.07 -29.46
C GLU A 258 8.92 -12.89 -30.21
N ALA A 259 9.66 -13.14 -31.29
CA ALA A 259 10.21 -12.06 -32.11
C ALA A 259 9.11 -11.26 -32.82
N VAL A 260 8.01 -11.90 -33.19
CA VAL A 260 6.81 -11.20 -33.68
C VAL A 260 6.21 -10.33 -32.59
N VAL A 261 6.05 -10.87 -31.36
CA VAL A 261 5.50 -10.11 -30.22
C VAL A 261 6.38 -8.89 -29.94
N ALA A 262 7.70 -9.05 -29.95
CA ALA A 262 8.63 -7.94 -29.77
C ALA A 262 8.47 -6.86 -30.86
N ARG A 263 8.35 -7.24 -32.13
CA ARG A 263 8.13 -6.28 -33.22
C ARG A 263 6.77 -5.55 -33.10
N MET A 264 5.74 -6.24 -32.65
CA MET A 264 4.42 -5.63 -32.39
C MET A 264 4.53 -4.58 -31.27
N HIS A 265 5.19 -4.91 -30.16
CA HIS A 265 5.40 -3.99 -29.06
C HIS A 265 6.27 -2.79 -29.46
N ASP A 266 7.36 -3.02 -30.20
CA ASP A 266 8.21 -1.94 -30.73
C ASP A 266 7.43 -1.01 -31.67
N ARG A 267 6.56 -1.56 -32.50
CA ARG A 267 5.71 -0.76 -33.38
C ARG A 267 4.74 0.10 -32.59
N LEU A 268 4.02 -0.50 -31.63
CA LEU A 268 3.11 0.22 -30.75
C LEU A 268 3.83 1.34 -29.99
N GLN A 269 4.99 1.04 -29.39
CA GLN A 269 5.77 2.03 -28.64
C GLN A 269 6.24 3.19 -29.54
N ARG A 270 6.69 2.90 -30.79
CA ARG A 270 7.04 3.96 -31.74
C ARG A 270 5.84 4.82 -32.17
N MET A 271 4.65 4.24 -32.29
CA MET A 271 3.43 4.99 -32.58
C MET A 271 3.10 5.94 -31.42
N LEU A 272 3.10 5.45 -30.20
CA LEU A 272 2.84 6.26 -29.00
C LEU A 272 3.90 7.35 -28.79
N ASN A 273 5.17 7.03 -29.00
CA ASN A 273 6.29 8.00 -28.85
C ASN A 273 6.17 9.20 -29.79
N ARG A 274 5.58 9.05 -30.99
CA ARG A 274 5.33 10.16 -31.91
C ARG A 274 4.37 11.21 -31.34
N HIS A 275 3.57 10.80 -30.34
CA HIS A 275 2.63 11.65 -29.63
C HIS A 275 3.11 12.02 -28.22
N GLY A 276 4.39 11.75 -27.90
CA GLY A 276 4.97 12.06 -26.57
C GLY A 276 4.59 11.06 -25.45
N VAL A 277 3.97 9.94 -25.78
CA VAL A 277 3.60 8.89 -24.82
C VAL A 277 4.65 7.78 -24.83
N ALA A 278 5.23 7.48 -23.65
CA ALA A 278 6.07 6.31 -23.45
C ALA A 278 5.42 5.36 -22.42
N LEU A 279 5.41 4.06 -22.72
CA LEU A 279 5.04 3.04 -21.74
C LEU A 279 6.21 2.78 -20.80
N ASP A 280 5.95 2.73 -19.49
CA ASP A 280 6.98 2.50 -18.46
C ASP A 280 7.42 1.03 -18.41
N SER A 281 6.53 0.09 -18.78
CA SER A 281 6.82 -1.34 -18.88
C SER A 281 5.90 -2.01 -19.88
N LEU A 282 6.41 -3.08 -20.48
CA LEU A 282 5.67 -3.96 -21.38
C LEU A 282 5.81 -5.39 -20.85
N GLU A 283 4.73 -5.92 -20.32
CA GLU A 283 4.66 -7.27 -19.78
C GLU A 283 3.74 -8.11 -20.66
N TYR A 284 4.18 -9.30 -21.04
CA TYR A 284 3.33 -10.22 -21.77
C TYR A 284 3.46 -11.66 -21.28
N CYS A 285 2.47 -12.47 -21.60
CA CYS A 285 2.46 -13.90 -21.34
C CYS A 285 2.37 -14.67 -22.66
N PRO A 286 3.41 -15.45 -23.04
CA PRO A 286 3.39 -16.27 -24.24
C PRO A 286 2.72 -17.64 -24.03
N HIS A 287 2.36 -17.99 -22.78
CA HIS A 287 1.94 -19.35 -22.40
C HIS A 287 0.45 -19.58 -22.64
N HIS A 288 0.12 -20.85 -22.89
CA HIS A 288 -1.26 -21.37 -22.89
C HIS A 288 -1.24 -22.88 -22.59
N PRO A 289 -2.09 -23.41 -21.67
CA PRO A 289 -2.07 -24.83 -21.30
C PRO A 289 -2.39 -25.76 -22.48
N GLU A 290 -3.24 -25.32 -23.41
CA GLU A 290 -3.57 -26.03 -24.65
C GLU A 290 -2.65 -25.64 -25.82
N GLY A 291 -1.47 -25.09 -25.54
CA GLY A 291 -0.48 -24.78 -26.56
C GLY A 291 0.13 -26.03 -27.18
N VAL A 292 0.78 -25.90 -28.34
CA VAL A 292 1.47 -26.99 -29.05
C VAL A 292 2.98 -26.76 -29.09
N THR A 293 3.45 -25.57 -28.72
CA THR A 293 4.86 -25.15 -28.81
C THR A 293 5.54 -25.25 -27.45
N SER A 294 6.53 -26.14 -27.29
CA SER A 294 7.40 -26.16 -26.11
C SER A 294 8.40 -24.99 -26.18
N PRO A 295 8.69 -24.29 -25.04
CA PRO A 295 8.27 -24.53 -23.66
C PRO A 295 6.98 -23.80 -23.24
N TYR A 296 6.24 -23.21 -24.16
CA TYR A 296 5.12 -22.29 -23.86
C TYR A 296 3.79 -23.02 -23.59
N ALA A 297 3.68 -24.31 -23.90
CA ALA A 297 2.49 -25.14 -23.66
C ALA A 297 2.39 -25.55 -22.19
N VAL A 298 2.19 -24.58 -21.29
CA VAL A 298 2.17 -24.79 -19.82
C VAL A 298 1.15 -23.86 -19.14
N GLU A 299 0.68 -24.29 -17.97
CA GLU A 299 0.05 -23.38 -17.02
C GLU A 299 1.10 -22.48 -16.39
N CYS A 300 0.76 -21.20 -16.12
CA CYS A 300 1.70 -20.25 -15.55
C CYS A 300 1.01 -19.23 -14.65
N ALA A 301 1.77 -18.59 -13.80
CA ALA A 301 1.27 -17.51 -12.93
C ALA A 301 1.14 -16.15 -13.64
N CYS A 302 1.63 -16.01 -14.88
CA CYS A 302 1.63 -14.71 -15.59
C CYS A 302 0.42 -14.50 -16.48
N ARG A 303 -0.21 -15.57 -17.04
CA ARG A 303 -1.36 -15.46 -17.95
C ARG A 303 -2.59 -14.94 -17.19
N LYS A 304 -3.18 -13.83 -17.65
CA LYS A 304 -4.50 -13.37 -17.17
C LYS A 304 -5.54 -14.50 -17.36
N PRO A 305 -6.34 -14.84 -16.35
CA PRO A 305 -6.68 -14.06 -15.15
C PRO A 305 -5.71 -14.20 -13.95
N ALA A 306 -4.52 -14.82 -14.09
CA ALA A 306 -3.52 -14.79 -13.03
C ALA A 306 -2.82 -13.42 -12.96
N PRO A 307 -2.48 -12.93 -11.75
CA PRO A 307 -2.00 -11.56 -11.53
C PRO A 307 -0.49 -11.37 -11.76
N GLY A 308 0.21 -12.37 -12.25
CA GLY A 308 1.68 -12.42 -12.25
C GLY A 308 2.35 -11.31 -13.05
N MET A 309 1.77 -10.86 -14.18
CA MET A 309 2.31 -9.74 -14.95
C MET A 309 2.20 -8.43 -14.17
N LEU A 310 1.03 -8.16 -13.56
CA LEU A 310 0.80 -6.96 -12.76
C LEU A 310 1.76 -6.91 -11.57
N ARG A 311 1.87 -8.01 -10.81
CA ARG A 311 2.77 -8.11 -9.64
C ARG A 311 4.24 -7.96 -10.02
N ARG A 312 4.67 -8.54 -11.14
CA ARG A 312 6.05 -8.41 -11.63
C ARG A 312 6.37 -6.95 -11.98
N ALA A 313 5.50 -6.28 -12.73
CA ALA A 313 5.68 -4.87 -13.06
C ALA A 313 5.60 -3.99 -11.79
N ALA A 314 4.70 -4.28 -10.86
CA ALA A 314 4.61 -3.57 -9.59
C ALA A 314 5.90 -3.70 -8.77
N GLY A 315 6.46 -4.89 -8.60
CA GLY A 315 7.74 -5.09 -7.91
C GLY A 315 8.91 -4.40 -8.62
N LYS A 316 8.96 -4.47 -9.95
CA LYS A 316 10.03 -3.83 -10.76
C LYS A 316 10.05 -2.30 -10.63
N HIS A 317 8.90 -1.68 -10.51
CA HIS A 317 8.75 -0.23 -10.50
C HIS A 317 8.32 0.35 -9.15
N GLY A 318 8.18 -0.45 -8.10
CA GLY A 318 7.72 -0.05 -6.77
C GLY A 318 6.27 0.47 -6.77
N VAL A 319 5.39 -0.08 -7.63
CA VAL A 319 4.02 0.40 -7.81
C VAL A 319 3.12 -0.07 -6.68
N ASN A 320 2.35 0.85 -6.11
CA ASN A 320 1.24 0.54 -5.20
C ASN A 320 0.04 0.03 -5.99
N LEU A 321 -0.22 -1.28 -5.90
CA LEU A 321 -1.33 -1.91 -6.62
C LEU A 321 -2.70 -1.41 -6.14
N SER A 322 -2.88 -1.13 -4.83
CA SER A 322 -4.15 -0.65 -4.29
C SER A 322 -4.54 0.76 -4.76
N ALA A 323 -3.52 1.57 -5.14
CA ALA A 323 -3.70 2.88 -5.77
C ALA A 323 -3.74 2.83 -7.31
N SER A 324 -3.70 1.63 -7.90
CA SER A 324 -3.56 1.41 -9.34
C SER A 324 -4.83 0.83 -9.95
N TRP A 325 -4.88 0.86 -11.29
CA TRP A 325 -6.01 0.36 -12.06
C TRP A 325 -5.57 -0.68 -13.08
N MET A 326 -6.43 -1.66 -13.35
CA MET A 326 -6.36 -2.53 -14.52
C MET A 326 -7.49 -2.15 -15.48
N VAL A 327 -7.14 -1.83 -16.72
CA VAL A 327 -8.07 -1.50 -17.81
C VAL A 327 -7.95 -2.55 -18.89
N GLY A 328 -9.06 -3.16 -19.26
CA GLY A 328 -9.13 -4.17 -20.30
C GLY A 328 -10.52 -4.35 -20.84
N ASP A 329 -10.70 -5.16 -21.90
CA ASP A 329 -11.97 -5.37 -22.60
C ASP A 329 -12.61 -6.74 -22.31
N ILE A 330 -11.93 -7.61 -21.55
CA ILE A 330 -12.41 -8.95 -21.23
C ILE A 330 -12.39 -9.25 -19.73
N GLU A 331 -13.13 -10.30 -19.36
CA GLU A 331 -13.25 -10.78 -17.96
C GLU A 331 -11.90 -11.11 -17.30
N GLU A 332 -10.98 -11.71 -18.06
CA GLU A 332 -9.65 -12.08 -17.55
C GLU A 332 -8.81 -10.88 -17.10
N ASP A 333 -9.05 -9.71 -17.66
CA ASP A 333 -8.40 -8.46 -17.24
C ASP A 333 -8.90 -8.02 -15.88
N VAL A 334 -10.24 -8.01 -15.72
CA VAL A 334 -10.90 -7.65 -14.48
C VAL A 334 -10.43 -8.57 -13.33
N GLU A 335 -10.44 -9.88 -13.58
CA GLU A 335 -10.05 -10.85 -12.57
C GLU A 335 -8.53 -10.76 -12.25
N ALA A 336 -7.66 -10.50 -13.24
CA ALA A 336 -6.24 -10.30 -13.01
C ALA A 336 -5.97 -9.06 -12.15
N GLY A 337 -6.65 -7.93 -12.43
CA GLY A 337 -6.58 -6.71 -11.65
C GLY A 337 -7.02 -6.94 -10.21
N ARG A 338 -8.18 -7.54 -10.01
CA ARG A 338 -8.74 -7.87 -8.69
C ARG A 338 -7.80 -8.79 -7.87
N ARG A 339 -7.26 -9.84 -8.48
CA ARG A 339 -6.30 -10.76 -7.82
C ARG A 339 -4.96 -10.10 -7.52
N ALA A 340 -4.60 -9.08 -8.27
CA ALA A 340 -3.41 -8.27 -7.98
C ALA A 340 -3.63 -7.30 -6.82
N GLY A 341 -4.88 -6.93 -6.51
CA GLY A 341 -5.25 -5.90 -5.55
C GLY A 341 -5.40 -4.50 -6.17
N ALA A 342 -5.48 -4.42 -7.51
CA ALA A 342 -5.76 -3.19 -8.24
C ALA A 342 -7.27 -3.01 -8.47
N ARG A 343 -7.73 -1.77 -8.60
CA ARG A 343 -9.08 -1.45 -9.09
C ARG A 343 -9.20 -1.79 -10.56
N THR A 344 -10.42 -2.00 -11.05
CA THR A 344 -10.64 -2.57 -12.38
C THR A 344 -11.64 -1.75 -13.20
N VAL A 345 -11.31 -1.53 -14.47
CA VAL A 345 -12.22 -0.95 -15.45
C VAL A 345 -12.36 -1.92 -16.62
N LEU A 346 -13.61 -2.27 -16.95
CA LEU A 346 -13.92 -3.01 -18.17
C LEU A 346 -14.40 -2.04 -19.26
N VAL A 347 -13.74 -2.06 -20.40
CA VAL A 347 -14.09 -1.27 -21.57
C VAL A 347 -15.02 -2.07 -22.47
N GLY A 348 -16.13 -1.47 -22.86
CA GLY A 348 -17.11 -2.12 -23.74
C GLY A 348 -18.15 -2.99 -23.04
N PRO A 349 -19.02 -3.66 -23.83
CA PRO A 349 -20.22 -4.34 -23.33
C PRO A 349 -19.99 -5.78 -22.85
N GLY A 350 -18.77 -6.31 -22.89
CA GLY A 350 -18.45 -7.71 -22.55
C GLY A 350 -18.93 -8.13 -21.16
N PRO A 351 -19.29 -9.41 -20.94
CA PRO A 351 -19.60 -9.92 -19.61
C PRO A 351 -18.33 -9.97 -18.75
N ALA A 352 -18.47 -9.82 -17.45
CA ALA A 352 -17.41 -10.10 -16.47
C ALA A 352 -17.99 -10.59 -15.15
N GLN A 353 -17.44 -11.67 -14.63
CA GLN A 353 -17.74 -12.27 -13.33
C GLN A 353 -16.40 -12.56 -12.60
N PRO A 354 -16.06 -11.86 -11.52
CA PRO A 354 -16.84 -10.83 -10.81
C PRO A 354 -17.01 -9.52 -11.61
N PRO A 355 -17.97 -8.66 -11.24
CA PRO A 355 -18.14 -7.37 -11.91
C PRO A 355 -16.89 -6.50 -11.71
N PRO A 356 -16.53 -5.65 -12.70
CA PRO A 356 -15.49 -4.64 -12.53
C PRO A 356 -15.91 -3.57 -11.51
N ASP A 357 -14.95 -2.82 -10.97
CA ASP A 357 -15.26 -1.65 -10.13
C ASP A 357 -15.94 -0.55 -10.94
N PHE A 358 -15.59 -0.42 -12.23
CA PHE A 358 -16.27 0.46 -13.17
C PHE A 358 -16.35 -0.14 -14.57
N ARG A 359 -17.40 0.24 -15.32
CA ARG A 359 -17.56 -0.11 -16.73
C ARG A 359 -17.60 1.16 -17.57
N ALA A 360 -16.74 1.23 -18.57
CA ALA A 360 -16.69 2.32 -19.54
C ALA A 360 -17.18 1.84 -20.92
N GLU A 361 -17.74 2.74 -21.70
CA GLU A 361 -18.12 2.46 -23.08
C GLU A 361 -16.88 2.34 -23.99
N ASP A 362 -15.87 3.19 -23.73
CA ASP A 362 -14.61 3.29 -24.46
C ASP A 362 -13.43 3.62 -23.55
N PHE A 363 -12.24 3.71 -24.11
CA PHE A 363 -11.02 4.03 -23.37
C PHE A 363 -11.06 5.45 -22.76
N ALA A 364 -11.63 6.43 -23.45
CA ALA A 364 -11.74 7.79 -22.93
C ALA A 364 -12.64 7.86 -21.69
N GLY A 365 -13.75 7.11 -21.67
CA GLY A 365 -14.61 6.95 -20.50
C GLY A 365 -13.91 6.28 -19.33
N ALA A 366 -13.06 5.28 -19.58
CA ALA A 366 -12.24 4.65 -18.56
C ALA A 366 -11.26 5.65 -17.93
N VAL A 367 -10.55 6.42 -18.73
CA VAL A 367 -9.61 7.45 -18.27
C VAL A 367 -10.31 8.52 -17.43
N ARG A 368 -11.44 9.04 -17.90
CA ARG A 368 -12.23 10.04 -17.16
C ARG A 368 -12.58 9.53 -15.77
N HIS A 369 -13.12 8.32 -15.67
CA HIS A 369 -13.44 7.72 -14.37
C HIS A 369 -12.23 7.59 -13.46
N ILE A 370 -11.08 7.13 -13.99
CA ILE A 370 -9.83 6.98 -13.21
C ILE A 370 -9.38 8.34 -12.65
N LEU A 371 -9.44 9.40 -13.44
CA LEU A 371 -9.04 10.74 -13.04
C LEU A 371 -9.98 11.32 -11.98
N GLU A 372 -11.29 11.20 -12.15
CA GLU A 372 -12.31 11.61 -11.17
C GLU A 372 -12.11 10.88 -9.83
N ALA A 373 -11.92 9.57 -9.86
CA ALA A 373 -11.68 8.76 -8.67
C ALA A 373 -10.34 9.07 -7.95
N SER A 374 -9.43 9.77 -8.62
CA SER A 374 -8.13 10.19 -8.08
C SER A 374 -8.13 11.61 -7.52
N GLY A 375 -9.27 12.33 -7.59
CA GLY A 375 -9.38 13.72 -7.16
C GLY A 375 -8.61 14.71 -8.05
N ALA A 376 -8.21 14.30 -9.26
CA ALA A 376 -7.64 15.21 -10.25
C ALA A 376 -8.75 16.15 -10.76
N PRO A 377 -8.53 17.47 -10.88
CA PRO A 377 -9.54 18.37 -11.42
C PRO A 377 -9.86 17.98 -12.88
N PRO A 378 -11.14 18.00 -13.28
CA PRO A 378 -11.50 17.81 -14.69
C PRO A 378 -10.87 18.93 -15.53
N ASP A 379 -10.47 18.60 -16.78
CA ASP A 379 -9.84 19.53 -17.69
C ASP A 379 -10.65 20.83 -17.84
N ALA A 380 -9.96 21.96 -17.95
CA ALA A 380 -10.53 23.31 -17.99
C ALA A 380 -11.50 23.56 -19.18
N GLU A 381 -11.59 22.65 -20.15
CA GLU A 381 -12.49 22.76 -21.30
C GLU A 381 -13.95 22.36 -20.99
N ASP A 382 -14.20 21.43 -20.06
CA ASP A 382 -15.58 21.05 -19.68
C ASP A 382 -16.25 22.07 -18.72
N ALA A 383 -15.47 22.89 -18.03
CA ALA A 383 -16.01 23.95 -17.14
C ALA A 383 -16.68 25.11 -17.90
N ALA A 384 -16.47 25.25 -19.20
CA ALA A 384 -17.08 26.29 -20.02
C ALA A 384 -18.49 25.92 -20.52
N SER A 385 -18.79 24.61 -20.63
CA SER A 385 -20.10 24.16 -21.14
C SER A 385 -21.22 24.12 -20.08
N LEU A 386 -20.88 24.22 -18.79
CA LEU A 386 -21.83 24.22 -17.67
C LEU A 386 -22.24 25.66 -17.21
N ARG A 387 -21.78 26.71 -17.92
CA ARG A 387 -22.12 28.12 -17.64
C ARG A 387 -22.87 28.83 -18.78
N SER A 388 -23.41 28.06 -19.74
CA SER A 388 -24.27 28.62 -20.78
C SER A 388 -25.74 28.22 -20.59
#